data_ac8b22644df8ac4f499ab74a7fe92dbf
#
_entry.id   ac8b22644df8ac4f499ab74a7fe92dbf
#
_cell.length_a   1.000
_cell.length_b   1.000
_cell.length_c   1.000
_cell.angle_alpha   90.00
_cell.angle_beta   90.00
_cell.angle_gamma   90.00
#
_symmetry.space_group_name_H-M   'P 1'
#
loop_
_entity.id
_entity.type
_entity.pdbx_description
1 polymer ?
#
loop_
_entity_poly.entity_id
_entity_poly.type
_entity_poly.pdbx_seq_one_letter_code
_entity_poly.pdbx_strand_id
1 'polypeptide(L)'
;MAFEGICKGEVCKQTTPLLKWLLYRKRDGSVIKEEQTSRQGNSLEVKEHVLHEGEVYELKLLAYFSKVNKNVSKTYVIITNESPSGGNCTVDKKEGIVLATNFTFTCFGWKDKDAGLIYQFGYTTSNGAYEIIQEGRQNVLTTDKLPIGNAAKDHKVQVDIHVKDQWGGYGMKSVAVKV
;
A
#
# COMPACT_ATOMS: atom_id res chain seq x y z
N MET A 1 10.25 1.94 -7.91
CA MET A 1 10.50 3.41 -7.71
C MET A 1 11.83 3.76 -8.33
N ALA A 2 11.93 4.83 -9.12
CA ALA A 2 13.15 5.21 -9.82
C ALA A 2 13.60 6.63 -9.42
N PHE A 3 14.92 6.82 -9.36
CA PHE A 3 15.58 8.09 -9.04
C PHE A 3 16.64 8.39 -10.09
N GLU A 4 16.82 9.65 -10.46
CA GLU A 4 17.81 10.07 -11.41
C GLU A 4 18.76 11.11 -10.80
N GLY A 5 20.08 10.91 -10.97
CA GLY A 5 21.12 11.84 -10.58
C GLY A 5 21.42 12.84 -11.70
N ILE A 6 20.99 14.08 -11.52
CA ILE A 6 21.24 15.15 -12.48
C ILE A 6 22.34 16.06 -11.97
N CYS A 7 23.43 16.16 -12.71
CA CYS A 7 24.52 17.10 -12.43
C CYS A 7 24.22 18.47 -13.06
N LYS A 8 24.28 19.55 -12.27
CA LYS A 8 24.08 20.93 -12.73
C LYS A 8 25.24 21.82 -12.30
N GLY A 9 25.64 22.75 -13.16
CA GLY A 9 26.70 23.73 -12.90
C GLY A 9 27.92 23.55 -13.81
N GLU A 10 28.89 24.48 -13.69
CA GLU A 10 30.04 24.55 -14.59
C GLU A 10 30.95 23.32 -14.51
N VAL A 11 31.13 22.72 -13.32
CA VAL A 11 31.94 21.49 -13.17
C VAL A 11 31.36 20.33 -13.95
N CYS A 12 30.02 20.23 -14.03
CA CYS A 12 29.33 19.17 -14.77
C CYS A 12 29.52 19.27 -16.30
N LYS A 13 29.82 20.46 -16.82
CA LYS A 13 30.16 20.68 -18.23
C LYS A 13 31.58 20.22 -18.56
N GLN A 14 32.46 20.20 -17.55
CA GLN A 14 33.89 19.89 -17.72
C GLN A 14 34.22 18.40 -17.46
N THR A 15 33.43 17.75 -16.62
CA THR A 15 33.67 16.36 -16.23
C THR A 15 32.40 15.65 -15.80
N THR A 16 32.23 14.40 -16.23
CA THR A 16 31.17 13.52 -15.78
C THR A 16 31.56 12.92 -14.43
N PRO A 17 30.74 13.06 -13.38
CA PRO A 17 31.04 12.46 -12.09
C PRO A 17 30.84 10.95 -12.10
N LEU A 18 31.60 10.24 -11.27
CA LEU A 18 31.26 8.88 -10.86
C LEU A 18 30.19 8.94 -9.78
N LEU A 19 29.04 8.31 -10.03
CA LEU A 19 27.91 8.32 -9.11
C LEU A 19 27.84 7.03 -8.31
N LYS A 20 27.57 7.16 -7.01
CA LYS A 20 27.29 6.05 -6.11
C LYS A 20 26.01 6.33 -5.32
N TRP A 21 25.06 5.42 -5.41
CA TRP A 21 23.82 5.44 -4.66
C TRP A 21 23.95 4.55 -3.43
N LEU A 22 23.42 5.04 -2.29
CA LEU A 22 23.32 4.30 -1.05
C LEU A 22 21.91 4.52 -0.50
N LEU A 23 21.21 3.43 -0.19
CA LEU A 23 19.86 3.47 0.37
C LEU A 23 19.88 2.77 1.73
N TYR A 24 19.47 3.48 2.77
CA TYR A 24 19.48 3.03 4.16
C TYR A 24 18.07 3.05 4.73
N ARG A 25 17.72 2.05 5.54
CA ARG A 25 16.57 2.13 6.43
C ARG A 25 16.95 2.97 7.65
N LYS A 26 16.19 4.03 7.92
CA LYS A 26 16.56 4.98 8.99
C LYS A 26 16.47 4.39 10.39
N ARG A 27 15.53 3.46 10.63
CA ARG A 27 15.28 2.86 11.93
C ARG A 27 16.50 2.14 12.52
N ASP A 28 17.23 1.39 11.72
CA ASP A 28 18.32 0.51 12.14
C ASP A 28 19.64 0.74 11.38
N GLY A 29 19.66 1.69 10.45
CA GLY A 29 20.82 1.99 9.62
C GLY A 29 21.17 0.90 8.59
N SER A 30 20.30 -0.10 8.39
CA SER A 30 20.57 -1.19 7.45
C SER A 30 20.62 -0.69 6.02
N VAL A 31 21.63 -1.14 5.28
CA VAL A 31 21.81 -0.80 3.87
C VAL A 31 20.94 -1.73 3.01
N ILE A 32 20.17 -1.16 2.10
CA ILE A 32 19.48 -1.93 1.06
C ILE A 32 20.52 -2.39 0.04
N LYS A 33 20.64 -3.71 -0.13
CA LYS A 33 21.69 -4.32 -0.94
C LYS A 33 21.51 -4.04 -2.44
N GLU A 34 22.60 -4.10 -3.21
CA GLU A 34 22.59 -3.86 -4.65
C GLU A 34 21.70 -4.83 -5.43
N GLU A 35 21.55 -6.05 -4.98
CA GLU A 35 20.64 -7.06 -5.57
C GLU A 35 19.16 -6.68 -5.50
N GLN A 36 18.79 -5.78 -4.57
CA GLN A 36 17.43 -5.24 -4.37
C GLN A 36 17.20 -3.96 -5.18
N THR A 37 18.23 -3.48 -5.86
CA THR A 37 18.18 -2.29 -6.72
C THR A 37 18.76 -2.63 -8.09
N SER A 38 18.41 -1.83 -9.09
CA SER A 38 19.09 -1.85 -10.38
C SER A 38 19.67 -0.47 -10.68
N ARG A 39 20.79 -0.43 -11.40
CA ARG A 39 21.46 0.80 -11.80
C ARG A 39 21.58 0.85 -13.31
N GLN A 40 21.19 1.98 -13.88
CA GLN A 40 21.35 2.22 -15.32
C GLN A 40 21.87 3.66 -15.50
N GLY A 41 23.15 3.77 -15.83
CA GLY A 41 23.80 5.06 -15.96
C GLY A 41 23.78 5.87 -14.66
N ASN A 42 23.10 7.01 -14.67
CA ASN A 42 22.91 7.90 -13.52
C ASN A 42 21.60 7.64 -12.75
N SER A 43 20.85 6.59 -13.08
CA SER A 43 19.59 6.24 -12.45
C SER A 43 19.77 5.08 -11.47
N LEU A 44 18.94 5.10 -10.40
CA LEU A 44 18.75 4.01 -9.46
C LEU A 44 17.28 3.63 -9.47
N GLU A 45 17.00 2.36 -9.68
CA GLU A 45 15.68 1.78 -9.53
C GLU A 45 15.65 0.88 -8.30
N VAL A 46 14.66 1.08 -7.42
CA VAL A 46 14.38 0.20 -6.28
C VAL A 46 13.28 -0.75 -6.70
N LYS A 47 13.56 -2.06 -6.61
CA LYS A 47 12.62 -3.12 -6.98
C LYS A 47 11.37 -3.10 -6.10
N GLU A 48 10.33 -3.76 -6.56
CA GLU A 48 9.09 -3.94 -5.80
C GLU A 48 9.35 -4.68 -4.48
N HIS A 49 8.55 -4.39 -3.47
CA HIS A 49 8.58 -5.00 -2.14
C HIS A 49 9.90 -4.83 -1.34
N VAL A 50 10.84 -4.01 -1.80
CA VAL A 50 12.09 -3.71 -1.08
C VAL A 50 11.87 -2.71 0.05
N LEU A 51 11.01 -1.72 -0.20
CA LEU A 51 10.63 -0.74 0.81
C LEU A 51 9.39 -1.25 1.56
N HIS A 52 9.50 -1.38 2.88
CA HIS A 52 8.40 -1.81 3.74
C HIS A 52 7.49 -0.63 4.08
N GLU A 53 6.22 -0.91 4.33
CA GLU A 53 5.23 0.07 4.74
C GLU A 53 5.58 0.74 6.06
N GLY A 54 5.23 2.03 6.20
CA GLY A 54 5.40 2.79 7.44
C GLY A 54 6.84 3.09 7.84
N GLU A 55 7.80 2.83 6.97
CA GLU A 55 9.22 3.01 7.26
C GLU A 55 9.77 4.30 6.63
N VAL A 56 10.90 4.75 7.17
CA VAL A 56 11.65 5.90 6.66
C VAL A 56 12.98 5.43 6.12
N TYR A 57 13.31 5.85 4.90
CA TYR A 57 14.58 5.55 4.25
C TYR A 57 15.35 6.83 3.93
N GLU A 58 16.67 6.72 3.93
CA GLU A 58 17.57 7.77 3.46
C GLU A 58 18.28 7.30 2.19
N LEU A 59 18.02 8.00 1.09
CA LEU A 59 18.69 7.80 -0.19
C LEU A 59 19.81 8.82 -0.32
N LYS A 60 21.07 8.36 -0.36
CA LYS A 60 22.25 9.19 -0.49
C LYS A 60 22.88 9.00 -1.87
N LEU A 61 22.99 10.06 -2.63
CA LEU A 61 23.77 10.13 -3.85
C LEU A 61 25.14 10.73 -3.53
N LEU A 62 26.19 10.01 -3.89
CA LEU A 62 27.58 10.44 -3.85
C LEU A 62 28.06 10.68 -5.29
N ALA A 63 28.67 11.82 -5.54
CA ALA A 63 29.27 12.17 -6.83
C ALA A 63 30.74 12.50 -6.64
N TYR A 64 31.64 11.78 -7.33
CA TYR A 64 33.07 12.02 -7.35
C TYR A 64 33.50 12.62 -8.67
N PHE A 65 34.14 13.79 -8.64
CA PHE A 65 34.67 14.51 -9.77
C PHE A 65 36.19 14.35 -9.82
N SER A 66 36.69 13.40 -10.60
CA SER A 66 38.10 13.02 -10.64
C SER A 66 39.04 14.16 -11.08
N LYS A 67 38.64 14.97 -12.08
CA LYS A 67 39.47 16.07 -12.59
C LYS A 67 39.75 17.18 -11.58
N VAL A 68 38.85 17.38 -10.65
CA VAL A 68 38.98 18.42 -9.61
C VAL A 68 39.14 17.85 -8.20
N ASN A 69 39.27 16.53 -8.11
CA ASN A 69 39.38 15.75 -6.86
C ASN A 69 38.35 16.17 -5.80
N LYS A 70 37.07 16.25 -6.21
CA LYS A 70 35.99 16.75 -5.35
C LYS A 70 34.89 15.72 -5.17
N ASN A 71 34.47 15.53 -3.91
CA ASN A 71 33.29 14.75 -3.55
C ASN A 71 32.12 15.68 -3.20
N VAL A 72 30.94 15.33 -3.68
CA VAL A 72 29.68 16.00 -3.33
C VAL A 72 28.67 14.93 -2.96
N SER A 73 27.82 15.19 -1.99
CA SER A 73 26.73 14.28 -1.65
C SER A 73 25.42 15.03 -1.48
N LYS A 74 24.32 14.32 -1.78
CA LYS A 74 22.96 14.77 -1.52
C LYS A 74 22.19 13.63 -0.88
N THR A 75 21.42 13.93 0.17
CA THR A 75 20.55 12.97 0.85
C THR A 75 19.10 13.37 0.64
N TYR A 76 18.26 12.38 0.39
CA TYR A 76 16.80 12.49 0.29
C TYR A 76 16.17 11.54 1.30
N VAL A 77 15.07 11.97 1.91
CA VAL A 77 14.28 11.14 2.81
C VAL A 77 13.09 10.61 2.02
N ILE A 78 12.88 9.30 2.11
CA ILE A 78 11.74 8.60 1.54
C ILE A 78 10.91 8.09 2.71
N ILE A 79 9.65 8.47 2.75
CA ILE A 79 8.67 7.98 3.74
C ILE A 79 7.70 7.09 2.96
N THR A 80 7.58 5.83 3.38
CA THR A 80 6.62 4.92 2.76
C THR A 80 5.28 5.02 3.44
N ASN A 81 4.23 4.79 2.67
CA ASN A 81 2.86 4.74 3.18
C ASN A 81 2.70 3.60 4.20
N GLU A 82 1.78 3.76 5.14
CA GLU A 82 1.34 2.75 6.09
C GLU A 82 -0.15 2.48 5.84
N SER A 83 -0.50 1.22 5.64
CA SER A 83 -1.90 0.85 5.38
C SER A 83 -2.80 1.08 6.60
N PRO A 84 -4.09 1.38 6.40
CA PRO A 84 -5.07 1.49 7.47
C PRO A 84 -5.10 0.24 8.36
N SER A 85 -5.11 0.43 9.68
CA SER A 85 -4.97 -0.66 10.64
C SER A 85 -5.82 -0.50 11.91
N GLY A 86 -5.84 -1.56 12.73
CA GLY A 86 -6.45 -1.55 14.08
C GLY A 86 -7.97 -1.58 14.12
N GLY A 87 -8.65 -1.49 12.98
CA GLY A 87 -10.10 -1.48 12.91
C GLY A 87 -10.76 -2.85 12.93
N ASN A 88 -12.07 -2.85 13.07
CA ASN A 88 -12.91 -4.03 12.99
C ASN A 88 -14.21 -3.73 12.25
N CYS A 89 -14.88 -4.77 11.75
CA CYS A 89 -16.20 -4.68 11.12
C CYS A 89 -17.10 -5.77 11.68
N THR A 90 -18.38 -5.45 11.87
CA THR A 90 -19.39 -6.35 12.40
C THR A 90 -20.64 -6.32 11.53
N VAL A 91 -21.54 -7.28 11.72
CA VAL A 91 -22.86 -7.30 11.09
C VAL A 91 -23.93 -7.42 12.18
N ASP A 92 -25.08 -6.81 11.98
CA ASP A 92 -26.20 -6.81 12.91
C ASP A 92 -26.89 -8.20 13.01
N LYS A 93 -26.99 -8.94 11.89
CA LYS A 93 -27.62 -10.25 11.80
C LYS A 93 -26.65 -11.29 11.26
N LYS A 94 -26.67 -12.49 11.82
CA LYS A 94 -25.78 -13.59 11.38
C LYS A 94 -26.41 -14.48 10.32
N GLU A 95 -27.74 -14.44 10.16
CA GLU A 95 -28.49 -15.21 9.18
C GLU A 95 -29.71 -14.46 8.68
N GLY A 96 -30.18 -14.81 7.50
CA GLY A 96 -31.34 -14.20 6.89
C GLY A 96 -31.77 -14.91 5.58
N ILE A 97 -32.74 -14.31 4.91
CA ILE A 97 -33.34 -14.79 3.67
C ILE A 97 -32.92 -13.87 2.54
N VAL A 98 -32.48 -14.45 1.42
CA VAL A 98 -32.08 -13.72 0.21
C VAL A 98 -33.17 -12.76 -0.26
N LEU A 99 -32.80 -11.53 -0.64
CA LEU A 99 -33.69 -10.46 -1.11
C LEU A 99 -34.79 -10.03 -0.12
N ALA A 100 -34.77 -10.55 1.12
CA ALA A 100 -35.77 -10.22 2.15
C ALA A 100 -35.14 -9.66 3.42
N THR A 101 -33.93 -10.12 3.77
CA THR A 101 -33.24 -9.66 4.97
C THR A 101 -32.22 -8.58 4.66
N ASN A 102 -32.41 -7.39 5.24
CA ASN A 102 -31.38 -6.37 5.27
C ASN A 102 -30.31 -6.72 6.28
N PHE A 103 -29.07 -6.85 5.84
CA PHE A 103 -27.86 -6.98 6.65
C PHE A 103 -27.18 -5.62 6.75
N THR A 104 -26.83 -5.20 7.98
CA THR A 104 -26.10 -3.96 8.20
C THR A 104 -24.69 -4.26 8.69
N PHE A 105 -23.72 -4.02 7.83
CA PHE A 105 -22.29 -4.12 8.16
C PHE A 105 -21.80 -2.77 8.64
N THR A 106 -21.11 -2.73 9.78
CA THR A 106 -20.56 -1.51 10.36
C THR A 106 -19.09 -1.70 10.69
N CYS A 107 -18.25 -0.79 10.20
CA CYS A 107 -16.83 -0.75 10.47
C CYS A 107 -16.47 0.39 11.43
N PHE A 108 -15.51 0.14 12.33
CA PHE A 108 -15.10 1.10 13.36
C PHE A 108 -13.64 0.90 13.77
N GLY A 109 -13.07 1.94 14.38
CA GLY A 109 -11.73 1.86 14.99
C GLY A 109 -10.57 1.85 14.01
N TRP A 110 -10.80 1.94 12.69
CA TRP A 110 -9.75 2.05 11.69
C TRP A 110 -8.97 3.34 11.86
N LYS A 111 -7.64 3.22 11.81
CA LYS A 111 -6.71 4.34 11.94
C LYS A 111 -5.74 4.34 10.79
N ASP A 112 -5.41 5.55 10.33
CA ASP A 112 -4.40 5.83 9.33
C ASP A 112 -3.75 7.18 9.65
N LYS A 113 -2.52 7.39 9.21
CA LYS A 113 -1.85 8.69 9.31
C LYS A 113 -2.39 9.69 8.30
N ASP A 114 -2.90 9.17 7.19
CA ASP A 114 -3.49 9.94 6.12
C ASP A 114 -5.00 10.07 6.32
N ALA A 115 -5.54 11.23 5.97
CA ALA A 115 -6.97 11.47 6.09
C ALA A 115 -7.76 10.83 4.94
N GLY A 116 -8.99 10.41 5.21
CA GLY A 116 -9.95 10.08 4.16
C GLY A 116 -10.00 8.61 3.77
N LEU A 117 -10.28 7.75 4.76
CA LEU A 117 -10.52 6.33 4.51
C LEU A 117 -11.68 6.08 3.55
N ILE A 118 -11.50 5.13 2.67
CA ILE A 118 -12.49 4.60 1.73
C ILE A 118 -12.81 3.16 2.12
N TYR A 119 -14.09 2.85 2.31
CA TYR A 119 -14.59 1.53 2.65
C TYR A 119 -15.16 0.87 1.40
N GLN A 120 -14.64 -0.29 1.06
CA GLN A 120 -15.12 -1.11 -0.05
C GLN A 120 -15.67 -2.41 0.51
N PHE A 121 -16.99 -2.59 0.40
CA PHE A 121 -17.69 -3.80 0.80
C PHE A 121 -17.95 -4.67 -0.42
N GLY A 122 -17.61 -5.94 -0.34
CA GLY A 122 -17.81 -6.87 -1.44
C GLY A 122 -17.77 -8.32 -0.97
N TYR A 123 -17.92 -9.25 -1.88
CA TYR A 123 -17.83 -10.68 -1.62
C TYR A 123 -17.15 -11.39 -2.80
N THR A 124 -16.56 -12.55 -2.51
CA THR A 124 -15.99 -13.40 -3.56
C THR A 124 -17.03 -14.41 -4.02
N THR A 125 -17.33 -14.42 -5.30
CA THR A 125 -18.26 -15.34 -5.96
C THR A 125 -17.69 -16.77 -6.04
N SER A 126 -18.52 -17.73 -6.39
CA SER A 126 -18.12 -19.14 -6.52
C SER A 126 -17.05 -19.39 -7.59
N ASN A 127 -16.96 -18.53 -8.60
CA ASN A 127 -15.94 -18.58 -9.65
C ASN A 127 -14.65 -17.82 -9.29
N GLY A 128 -14.56 -17.25 -8.07
CA GLY A 128 -13.39 -16.53 -7.58
C GLY A 128 -13.34 -15.05 -7.94
N ALA A 129 -14.34 -14.49 -8.63
CA ALA A 129 -14.42 -13.07 -8.90
C ALA A 129 -14.85 -12.31 -7.63
N TYR A 130 -14.21 -11.16 -7.37
CA TYR A 130 -14.60 -10.26 -6.29
C TYR A 130 -15.63 -9.26 -6.81
N GLU A 131 -16.81 -9.23 -6.20
CA GLU A 131 -17.89 -8.31 -6.53
C GLU A 131 -18.05 -7.24 -5.46
N ILE A 132 -17.99 -5.97 -5.90
CA ILE A 132 -18.13 -4.80 -5.03
C ILE A 132 -19.62 -4.46 -4.92
N ILE A 133 -20.13 -4.40 -3.68
CA ILE A 133 -21.50 -3.96 -3.38
C ILE A 133 -21.52 -2.43 -3.22
N GLN A 134 -20.57 -1.90 -2.46
CA GLN A 134 -20.46 -0.46 -2.18
C GLN A 134 -18.99 -0.07 -2.01
N GLU A 135 -18.63 1.10 -2.55
CA GLU A 135 -17.36 1.75 -2.28
C GLU A 135 -17.59 3.25 -1.98
N GLY A 136 -16.95 3.77 -0.95
CA GLY A 136 -17.07 5.17 -0.57
C GLY A 136 -16.56 5.46 0.84
N ARG A 137 -16.82 6.66 1.33
CA ARG A 137 -16.39 7.10 2.67
C ARG A 137 -17.29 6.62 3.80
N GLN A 138 -18.41 6.00 3.48
CA GLN A 138 -19.34 5.48 4.47
C GLN A 138 -18.81 4.17 5.03
N ASN A 139 -18.63 4.10 6.33
CA ASN A 139 -18.20 2.92 7.07
C ASN A 139 -19.35 1.95 7.40
N VAL A 140 -20.52 2.14 6.79
CA VAL A 140 -21.72 1.32 6.96
C VAL A 140 -22.27 0.93 5.59
N LEU A 141 -22.60 -0.34 5.43
CA LEU A 141 -23.36 -0.88 4.31
C LEU A 141 -24.63 -1.54 4.85
N THR A 142 -25.81 -1.18 4.34
CA THR A 142 -27.05 -1.95 4.52
C THR A 142 -27.49 -2.51 3.18
N THR A 143 -27.67 -3.85 3.08
CA THR A 143 -27.99 -4.53 1.84
C THR A 143 -28.84 -5.79 2.05
N ASP A 144 -29.76 -6.03 1.14
CA ASP A 144 -30.51 -7.29 0.98
C ASP A 144 -30.02 -8.11 -0.23
N LYS A 145 -29.00 -7.60 -0.96
CA LYS A 145 -28.51 -8.13 -2.25
C LYS A 145 -27.34 -9.12 -2.09
N LEU A 146 -27.22 -9.78 -0.94
CA LEU A 146 -26.22 -10.85 -0.82
C LEU A 146 -26.69 -12.09 -1.60
N PRO A 147 -25.77 -12.82 -2.27
CA PRO A 147 -26.10 -14.05 -2.96
C PRO A 147 -26.46 -15.15 -1.95
N ILE A 148 -27.13 -16.19 -2.44
CA ILE A 148 -27.29 -17.43 -1.67
C ILE A 148 -25.92 -18.07 -1.48
N GLY A 149 -25.56 -18.37 -0.24
CA GLY A 149 -24.32 -19.05 0.09
C GLY A 149 -24.30 -20.50 -0.41
N ASN A 150 -23.09 -21.04 -0.62
CA ASN A 150 -22.92 -22.41 -1.05
C ASN A 150 -23.41 -23.39 0.02
N ALA A 151 -24.29 -24.35 -0.35
CA ALA A 151 -24.81 -25.36 0.55
C ALA A 151 -23.71 -26.21 1.22
N ALA A 152 -22.62 -26.51 0.51
CA ALA A 152 -21.47 -27.25 1.07
C ALA A 152 -20.70 -26.42 2.14
N LYS A 153 -20.94 -25.11 2.23
CA LYS A 153 -20.38 -24.19 3.24
C LYS A 153 -21.46 -23.67 4.20
N ASP A 154 -22.50 -24.43 4.47
CA ASP A 154 -23.62 -24.06 5.35
C ASP A 154 -24.29 -22.73 4.93
N HIS A 155 -24.43 -22.52 3.63
CA HIS A 155 -24.99 -21.28 3.04
C HIS A 155 -24.31 -19.99 3.52
N LYS A 156 -23.03 -20.05 3.93
CA LYS A 156 -22.27 -18.89 4.36
C LYS A 156 -21.75 -18.08 3.17
N VAL A 157 -21.98 -16.78 3.24
CA VAL A 157 -21.40 -15.76 2.38
C VAL A 157 -20.38 -14.96 3.21
N GLN A 158 -19.16 -14.88 2.73
CA GLN A 158 -18.13 -14.05 3.32
C GLN A 158 -18.14 -12.69 2.64
N VAL A 159 -18.42 -11.66 3.42
CA VAL A 159 -18.31 -10.27 2.99
C VAL A 159 -16.93 -9.78 3.39
N ASP A 160 -16.11 -9.44 2.42
CA ASP A 160 -14.78 -8.90 2.60
C ASP A 160 -14.85 -7.37 2.50
N ILE A 161 -14.30 -6.71 3.50
CA ILE A 161 -14.34 -5.26 3.61
C ILE A 161 -12.89 -4.76 3.56
N HIS A 162 -12.57 -4.04 2.49
CA HIS A 162 -11.28 -3.38 2.32
C HIS A 162 -11.40 -1.92 2.74
N VAL A 163 -10.57 -1.50 3.67
CA VAL A 163 -10.49 -0.10 4.11
C VAL A 163 -9.19 0.47 3.55
N LYS A 164 -9.34 1.39 2.60
CA LYS A 164 -8.25 1.93 1.78
C LYS A 164 -7.91 3.36 2.20
N ASP A 165 -6.65 3.71 2.05
CA ASP A 165 -6.18 5.10 2.09
C ASP A 165 -6.13 5.70 0.67
N GLN A 166 -5.71 6.98 0.59
CA GLN A 166 -5.57 7.70 -0.69
C GLN A 166 -4.39 7.23 -1.55
N TRP A 167 -3.46 6.45 -0.99
CA TRP A 167 -2.25 5.97 -1.65
C TRP A 167 -2.36 4.53 -2.13
N GLY A 168 -3.49 3.86 -1.86
CA GLY A 168 -3.78 2.49 -2.25
C GLY A 168 -3.36 1.43 -1.23
N GLY A 169 -2.83 1.82 -0.07
CA GLY A 169 -2.68 0.93 1.07
C GLY A 169 -4.05 0.50 1.60
N TYR A 170 -4.19 -0.72 2.06
CA TYR A 170 -5.47 -1.18 2.61
C TYR A 170 -5.33 -2.19 3.75
N GLY A 171 -6.23 -2.07 4.72
CA GLY A 171 -6.53 -3.10 5.70
C GLY A 171 -7.79 -3.85 5.32
N MET A 172 -7.91 -5.11 5.74
CA MET A 172 -9.05 -5.96 5.40
C MET A 172 -9.67 -6.61 6.63
N LYS A 173 -11.00 -6.75 6.60
CA LYS A 173 -11.79 -7.60 7.52
C LYS A 173 -12.81 -8.40 6.74
N SER A 174 -13.03 -9.63 7.18
CA SER A 174 -14.05 -10.51 6.64
C SER A 174 -15.12 -10.79 7.68
N VAL A 175 -16.36 -10.70 7.27
CA VAL A 175 -17.54 -11.01 8.12
C VAL A 175 -18.42 -12.00 7.38
N ALA A 176 -18.71 -13.14 8.01
CA ALA A 176 -19.55 -14.16 7.43
C ALA A 176 -21.00 -14.04 7.92
N VAL A 177 -21.94 -14.21 6.98
CA VAL A 177 -23.38 -14.33 7.23
C VAL A 177 -23.94 -15.55 6.51
N LYS A 178 -25.04 -16.11 7.01
CA LYS A 178 -25.76 -17.20 6.38
C LYS A 178 -26.95 -16.64 5.59
N VAL A 179 -27.02 -16.95 4.30
CA VAL A 179 -28.07 -16.45 3.38
C VAL A 179 -28.73 -17.60 2.64
#